data_878831d25b87d31b43d3536f56038d63
#
_entry.id   878831d25b87d31b43d3536f56038d63
#
_cell.length_a   1.000
_cell.length_b   1.000
_cell.length_c   1.000
_cell.angle_alpha   90.00
_cell.angle_beta   90.00
_cell.angle_gamma   90.00
#
_symmetry.space_group_name_H-M   'P 1'
#
loop_
_entity.id
_entity.type
_entity.pdbx_description
1 polymer ?
#
loop_
_entity_poly.entity_id
_entity_poly.type
_entity_poly.pdbx_seq_one_letter_code
_entity_poly.pdbx_strand_id
1 'polypeptide(L)'
;MKYTKLISAMIALGFVTLPVMAGSELKTKKDKESYGVGVDVANNFLKMGLDINTEALFKGMKDAFSGKKLAMSDEEFSKVMTTYHNELRSKQMAAQKALKDANQKAGDDFIAKYRAEKGVSSLPSGVLYKVLKEGTGPKPVLTDTVESKYKGTFVDGKEFDSSERAGGAVTFSLAGVIPGWQEALQNMPVGSHWEVVIPANLAYGAEGAGRQIGPNTTLVFDIELLSIKTKDADKNAAPKQPQK
;
A
#
# COMPACT_ATOMS: atom_id res chain seq x y z
N MET A 1 61.77 -25.09 66.43
CA MET A 1 60.44 -25.66 66.68
C MET A 1 59.43 -24.58 67.01
N LYS A 2 58.67 -24.14 66.07
CA LYS A 2 57.45 -23.30 66.28
C LYS A 2 56.47 -23.57 65.11
N TYR A 3 55.37 -24.17 65.46
CA TYR A 3 54.28 -24.47 64.53
C TYR A 3 53.46 -23.18 64.25
N THR A 4 53.42 -22.74 62.99
CA THR A 4 52.56 -21.64 62.56
C THR A 4 51.30 -22.24 61.92
N LYS A 5 50.15 -22.03 62.58
CA LYS A 5 48.82 -22.43 62.08
C LYS A 5 48.42 -21.56 60.98
N LEU A 6 48.18 -22.08 59.78
CA LEU A 6 47.53 -21.48 58.66
C LEU A 6 45.98 -21.55 58.87
N ILE A 7 45.35 -20.43 59.04
CA ILE A 7 43.88 -20.30 59.05
C ILE A 7 43.44 -20.12 57.61
N SER A 8 42.81 -21.15 57.05
CA SER A 8 42.13 -21.06 55.74
C SER A 8 40.81 -20.31 55.92
N ALA A 9 40.74 -19.10 55.38
CA ALA A 9 39.48 -18.38 55.27
C ALA A 9 38.73 -18.90 54.03
N MET A 10 37.66 -19.66 54.21
CA MET A 10 36.68 -20.01 53.18
C MET A 10 35.86 -18.78 52.83
N ILE A 11 36.11 -18.19 51.67
CA ILE A 11 35.20 -17.19 51.06
C ILE A 11 34.04 -17.96 50.45
N ALA A 12 32.89 -17.90 51.12
CA ALA A 12 31.63 -18.40 50.58
C ALA A 12 31.18 -17.40 49.47
N LEU A 13 31.42 -17.76 48.23
CA LEU A 13 30.80 -17.08 47.09
C LEU A 13 29.29 -17.38 47.13
N GLY A 14 28.52 -16.45 47.67
CA GLY A 14 27.07 -16.47 47.56
C GLY A 14 26.68 -16.30 46.09
N PHE A 15 26.27 -17.39 45.43
CA PHE A 15 25.57 -17.30 44.16
C PHE A 15 24.22 -16.62 44.41
N VAL A 16 24.14 -15.31 44.11
CA VAL A 16 22.86 -14.64 43.94
C VAL A 16 22.29 -15.17 42.64
N THR A 17 21.48 -16.21 42.74
CA THR A 17 20.61 -16.61 41.62
C THR A 17 19.58 -15.54 41.40
N LEU A 18 19.83 -14.66 40.45
CA LEU A 18 18.76 -13.85 39.89
C LEU A 18 17.67 -14.79 39.37
N PRO A 19 16.39 -14.60 39.72
CA PRO A 19 15.34 -15.40 39.13
C PRO A 19 15.34 -15.10 37.63
N VAL A 20 15.84 -16.07 36.85
CA VAL A 20 15.53 -16.12 35.42
C VAL A 20 14.00 -16.17 35.36
N MET A 21 13.38 -15.09 34.89
CA MET A 21 11.98 -15.10 34.51
C MET A 21 11.87 -16.18 33.43
N ALA A 22 11.56 -17.39 33.83
CA ALA A 22 11.24 -18.49 32.93
C ALA A 22 10.06 -17.98 32.10
N GLY A 23 10.28 -17.83 30.81
CA GLY A 23 9.24 -17.42 29.87
C GLY A 23 8.01 -18.28 30.13
N SER A 24 6.88 -17.67 30.46
CA SER A 24 5.64 -18.40 30.70
C SER A 24 5.31 -19.18 29.45
N GLU A 25 5.46 -20.51 29.49
CA GLU A 25 5.07 -21.37 28.37
C GLU A 25 3.60 -21.10 28.02
N LEU A 26 3.35 -20.76 26.77
CA LEU A 26 2.00 -20.55 26.22
C LEU A 26 1.31 -21.92 26.09
N LYS A 27 0.71 -22.41 27.20
CA LYS A 27 0.20 -23.78 27.32
C LYS A 27 -1.18 -23.95 26.69
N THR A 28 -2.03 -22.95 26.82
CA THR A 28 -3.40 -23.03 26.33
C THR A 28 -3.57 -22.29 24.99
N LYS A 29 -4.64 -22.63 24.27
CA LYS A 29 -5.05 -21.87 23.07
C LYS A 29 -5.24 -20.39 23.40
N LYS A 30 -5.88 -20.09 24.54
CA LYS A 30 -6.13 -18.73 25.01
C LYS A 30 -4.81 -17.97 25.27
N ASP A 31 -3.80 -18.62 25.84
CA ASP A 31 -2.49 -17.97 26.06
C ASP A 31 -1.85 -17.58 24.74
N LYS A 32 -1.87 -18.48 23.76
CA LYS A 32 -1.31 -18.25 22.42
C LYS A 32 -2.03 -17.13 21.68
N GLU A 33 -3.35 -17.11 21.74
CA GLU A 33 -4.18 -16.05 21.15
C GLU A 33 -3.90 -14.69 21.80
N SER A 34 -3.85 -14.65 23.13
CA SER A 34 -3.56 -13.42 23.88
C SER A 34 -2.16 -12.88 23.59
N TYR A 35 -1.16 -13.77 23.51
CA TYR A 35 0.19 -13.42 23.13
C TYR A 35 0.24 -12.86 21.70
N GLY A 36 -0.45 -13.52 20.75
CA GLY A 36 -0.55 -13.05 19.36
C GLY A 36 -1.14 -11.65 19.26
N VAL A 37 -2.21 -11.36 20.00
CA VAL A 37 -2.78 -10.00 20.08
C VAL A 37 -1.75 -9.00 20.62
N GLY A 38 -0.99 -9.37 21.66
CA GLY A 38 0.08 -8.51 22.19
C GLY A 38 1.16 -8.19 21.16
N VAL A 39 1.58 -9.19 20.37
CA VAL A 39 2.54 -9.01 19.28
C VAL A 39 1.99 -8.10 18.19
N ASP A 40 0.73 -8.25 17.81
CA ASP A 40 0.10 -7.40 16.79
C ASP A 40 0.00 -5.94 17.24
N VAL A 41 -0.36 -5.70 18.51
CA VAL A 41 -0.38 -4.35 19.10
C VAL A 41 1.02 -3.73 19.07
N ALA A 42 2.04 -4.48 19.51
CA ALA A 42 3.43 -4.00 19.50
C ALA A 42 3.92 -3.69 18.07
N ASN A 43 3.63 -4.55 17.11
CA ASN A 43 3.97 -4.33 15.70
C ASN A 43 3.30 -3.08 15.14
N ASN A 44 2.08 -2.78 15.53
CA ASN A 44 1.39 -1.56 15.12
C ASN A 44 2.07 -0.31 15.69
N PHE A 45 2.47 -0.31 16.97
CA PHE A 45 3.21 0.79 17.56
C PHE A 45 4.57 1.01 16.87
N LEU A 46 5.31 -0.07 16.58
CA LEU A 46 6.57 -0.01 15.85
C LEU A 46 6.41 0.58 14.44
N LYS A 47 5.39 0.13 13.70
CA LYS A 47 5.08 0.67 12.35
C LYS A 47 4.74 2.16 12.37
N MET A 48 4.12 2.64 13.44
CA MET A 48 3.80 4.06 13.62
C MET A 48 4.96 4.88 14.18
N GLY A 49 6.12 4.26 14.47
CA GLY A 49 7.27 4.93 15.07
C GLY A 49 6.98 5.48 16.47
N LEU A 50 6.13 4.79 17.26
CA LEU A 50 5.77 5.19 18.60
C LEU A 50 6.77 4.62 19.61
N ASP A 51 7.28 5.48 20.47
CA ASP A 51 8.06 5.10 21.63
C ASP A 51 7.11 4.85 22.81
N ILE A 52 6.96 3.57 23.19
CA ILE A 52 6.01 3.14 24.21
C ILE A 52 6.76 2.53 25.39
N ASN A 53 6.48 3.06 26.57
CA ASN A 53 6.89 2.42 27.84
C ASN A 53 6.02 1.15 28.05
N THR A 54 6.60 -0.01 27.76
CA THR A 54 5.90 -1.31 27.82
C THR A 54 5.41 -1.66 29.22
N GLU A 55 6.14 -1.31 30.28
CA GLU A 55 5.72 -1.57 31.66
C GLU A 55 4.47 -0.76 32.03
N ALA A 56 4.45 0.52 31.66
CA ALA A 56 3.29 1.39 31.89
C ALA A 56 2.08 0.93 31.05
N LEU A 57 2.31 0.49 29.80
CA LEU A 57 1.28 -0.07 28.94
C LEU A 57 0.66 -1.31 29.58
N PHE A 58 1.46 -2.29 30.00
CA PHE A 58 0.97 -3.51 30.65
C PHE A 58 0.24 -3.21 31.96
N LYS A 59 0.74 -2.23 32.75
CA LYS A 59 0.03 -1.80 33.95
C LYS A 59 -1.34 -1.24 33.61
N GLY A 60 -1.46 -0.37 32.62
CA GLY A 60 -2.74 0.20 32.19
C GLY A 60 -3.73 -0.87 31.73
N MET A 61 -3.26 -1.84 30.92
CA MET A 61 -4.07 -2.99 30.50
C MET A 61 -4.56 -3.80 31.69
N LYS A 62 -3.67 -4.13 32.63
CA LYS A 62 -4.01 -4.90 33.84
C LYS A 62 -5.04 -4.17 34.71
N ASP A 63 -4.87 -2.87 34.91
CA ASP A 63 -5.80 -2.05 35.71
C ASP A 63 -7.18 -2.03 35.03
N ALA A 64 -7.26 -1.82 33.75
CA ALA A 64 -8.50 -1.83 32.95
C ALA A 64 -9.23 -3.19 33.01
N PHE A 65 -8.53 -4.29 32.76
CA PHE A 65 -9.12 -5.65 32.81
C PHE A 65 -9.57 -6.07 34.20
N SER A 66 -8.95 -5.53 35.25
CA SER A 66 -9.31 -5.86 36.63
C SER A 66 -10.46 -5.02 37.20
N GLY A 67 -10.93 -4.00 36.46
CA GLY A 67 -11.96 -3.07 36.94
C GLY A 67 -11.49 -2.19 38.12
N LYS A 68 -10.20 -2.14 38.39
CA LYS A 68 -9.64 -1.32 39.45
C LYS A 68 -9.63 0.16 39.07
N LYS A 69 -9.54 1.02 40.10
CA LYS A 69 -9.30 2.46 39.87
C LYS A 69 -8.01 2.63 39.08
N LEU A 70 -8.10 3.39 38.00
CA LEU A 70 -6.93 3.70 37.17
C LEU A 70 -5.89 4.52 37.95
N ALA A 71 -4.63 4.45 37.52
CA ALA A 71 -3.53 5.17 38.13
C ALA A 71 -3.57 6.70 37.86
N MET A 72 -4.44 7.12 36.93
CA MET A 72 -4.71 8.53 36.59
C MET A 72 -6.15 8.87 36.93
N SER A 73 -6.45 10.14 37.23
CA SER A 73 -7.82 10.65 37.28
C SER A 73 -8.42 10.70 35.88
N ASP A 74 -9.74 10.75 35.77
CA ASP A 74 -10.44 10.84 34.47
C ASP A 74 -10.05 12.12 33.71
N GLU A 75 -9.84 13.23 34.43
CA GLU A 75 -9.38 14.49 33.85
C GLU A 75 -7.95 14.37 33.29
N GLU A 76 -7.04 13.81 34.07
CA GLU A 76 -5.66 13.59 33.66
C GLU A 76 -5.56 12.63 32.48
N PHE A 77 -6.31 11.52 32.53
CA PHE A 77 -6.41 10.56 31.44
C PHE A 77 -6.91 11.22 30.14
N SER A 78 -7.99 11.99 30.24
CA SER A 78 -8.57 12.70 29.08
C SER A 78 -7.57 13.69 28.48
N LYS A 79 -6.87 14.45 29.31
CA LYS A 79 -5.84 15.42 28.86
C LYS A 79 -4.66 14.73 28.17
N VAL A 80 -4.12 13.67 28.79
CA VAL A 80 -3.00 12.90 28.25
C VAL A 80 -3.38 12.26 26.90
N MET A 81 -4.56 11.62 26.83
CA MET A 81 -5.00 10.96 25.60
C MET A 81 -5.34 11.94 24.48
N THR A 82 -5.89 13.11 24.83
CA THR A 82 -6.12 14.17 23.83
C THR A 82 -4.80 14.66 23.22
N THR A 83 -3.81 14.92 24.07
CA THR A 83 -2.47 15.33 23.60
C THR A 83 -1.85 14.25 22.72
N TYR A 84 -1.87 13.00 23.17
CA TYR A 84 -1.35 11.86 22.43
C TYR A 84 -2.01 11.69 21.05
N HIS A 85 -3.35 11.77 20.98
CA HIS A 85 -4.07 11.67 19.72
C HIS A 85 -3.75 12.83 18.76
N ASN A 86 -3.60 14.04 19.27
CA ASN A 86 -3.22 15.20 18.48
C ASN A 86 -1.81 15.08 17.91
N GLU A 87 -0.84 14.62 18.72
CA GLU A 87 0.53 14.36 18.26
C GLU A 87 0.58 13.26 17.21
N LEU A 88 -0.14 12.16 17.45
CA LEU A 88 -0.22 11.04 16.50
C LEU A 88 -0.81 11.49 15.16
N ARG A 89 -1.92 12.25 15.21
CA ARG A 89 -2.56 12.82 14.01
C ARG A 89 -1.61 13.76 13.27
N SER A 90 -0.90 14.61 13.98
CA SER A 90 0.08 15.52 13.39
C SER A 90 1.21 14.78 12.68
N LYS A 91 1.77 13.74 13.32
CA LYS A 91 2.79 12.87 12.70
C LYS A 91 2.26 12.16 11.44
N GLN A 92 1.04 11.64 11.48
CA GLN A 92 0.41 10.98 10.33
C GLN A 92 0.20 11.96 9.17
N MET A 93 -0.30 13.16 9.46
CA MET A 93 -0.48 14.21 8.44
C MET A 93 0.84 14.65 7.82
N ALA A 94 1.89 14.80 8.64
CA ALA A 94 3.23 15.15 8.16
C ALA A 94 3.81 14.05 7.26
N ALA A 95 3.68 12.78 7.66
CA ALA A 95 4.13 11.64 6.87
C ALA A 95 3.38 11.52 5.53
N GLN A 96 2.05 11.71 5.56
CA GLN A 96 1.22 11.69 4.35
C GLN A 96 1.60 12.85 3.41
N LYS A 97 1.82 14.05 3.96
CA LYS A 97 2.28 15.19 3.16
C LYS A 97 3.64 14.91 2.52
N ALA A 98 4.60 14.43 3.30
CA ALA A 98 5.93 14.09 2.78
C ALA A 98 5.87 13.05 1.65
N LEU A 99 4.99 12.04 1.78
CA LEU A 99 4.77 11.05 0.72
C LEU A 99 4.14 11.67 -0.54
N LYS A 100 3.13 12.55 -0.37
CA LYS A 100 2.52 13.31 -1.48
C LYS A 100 3.57 14.12 -2.24
N ASP A 101 4.39 14.86 -1.52
CA ASP A 101 5.41 15.74 -2.11
C ASP A 101 6.50 14.91 -2.81
N ALA A 102 6.93 13.79 -2.21
CA ALA A 102 7.92 12.90 -2.81
C ALA A 102 7.41 12.24 -4.10
N ASN A 103 6.17 11.74 -4.10
CA ASN A 103 5.56 11.13 -5.28
C ASN A 103 5.35 12.15 -6.39
N GLN A 104 4.87 13.36 -6.05
CA GLN A 104 4.71 14.45 -7.02
C GLN A 104 6.05 14.77 -7.68
N LYS A 105 7.09 14.99 -6.87
CA LYS A 105 8.43 15.29 -7.40
C LYS A 105 8.96 14.18 -8.30
N ALA A 106 8.83 12.92 -7.88
CA ALA A 106 9.28 11.78 -8.68
C ALA A 106 8.52 11.68 -10.01
N GLY A 107 7.21 11.95 -9.99
CA GLY A 107 6.37 12.00 -11.18
C GLY A 107 6.76 13.12 -12.12
N ASP A 108 6.94 14.34 -11.61
CA ASP A 108 7.32 15.51 -12.41
C ASP A 108 8.71 15.33 -13.07
N ASP A 109 9.68 14.83 -12.29
CA ASP A 109 11.02 14.52 -12.79
C ASP A 109 10.97 13.45 -13.90
N PHE A 110 10.14 12.42 -13.73
CA PHE A 110 9.95 11.38 -14.73
C PHE A 110 9.29 11.93 -16.01
N ILE A 111 8.18 12.67 -15.88
CA ILE A 111 7.46 13.29 -16.99
C ILE A 111 8.40 14.22 -17.80
N ALA A 112 9.22 15.02 -17.11
CA ALA A 112 10.16 15.91 -17.77
C ALA A 112 11.21 15.15 -18.61
N LYS A 113 11.74 14.05 -18.06
CA LYS A 113 12.69 13.18 -18.78
C LYS A 113 12.03 12.45 -19.95
N TYR A 114 10.88 11.84 -19.70
CA TYR A 114 10.15 11.06 -20.70
C TYR A 114 9.71 11.92 -21.88
N ARG A 115 9.26 13.16 -21.63
CA ARG A 115 8.86 14.13 -22.66
C ARG A 115 10.01 14.46 -23.63
N ALA A 116 11.25 14.41 -23.18
CA ALA A 116 12.44 14.66 -24.00
C ALA A 116 12.87 13.45 -24.82
N GLU A 117 12.29 12.27 -24.63
CA GLU A 117 12.64 11.07 -25.38
C GLU A 117 12.12 11.14 -26.82
N LYS A 118 12.90 10.54 -27.74
CA LYS A 118 12.52 10.45 -29.14
C LYS A 118 11.24 9.62 -29.31
N GLY A 119 10.28 10.14 -30.06
CA GLY A 119 9.02 9.46 -30.39
C GLY A 119 7.93 9.64 -29.33
N VAL A 120 8.17 10.40 -28.27
CA VAL A 120 7.14 10.76 -27.28
C VAL A 120 6.31 11.93 -27.80
N SER A 121 5.01 11.83 -27.64
CA SER A 121 4.00 12.85 -27.94
C SER A 121 3.16 13.17 -26.70
N SER A 122 2.46 14.31 -26.73
CA SER A 122 1.59 14.74 -25.63
C SER A 122 0.18 14.90 -26.11
N LEU A 123 -0.79 14.41 -25.32
CA LEU A 123 -2.21 14.72 -25.49
C LEU A 123 -2.55 16.08 -24.81
N PRO A 124 -3.69 16.70 -25.16
CA PRO A 124 -4.07 18.02 -24.64
C PRO A 124 -4.15 18.10 -23.11
N SER A 125 -4.51 17.03 -22.43
CA SER A 125 -4.57 16.97 -20.96
C SER A 125 -3.20 16.92 -20.27
N GLY A 126 -2.13 16.62 -21.02
CA GLY A 126 -0.79 16.40 -20.50
C GLY A 126 -0.38 14.93 -20.36
N VAL A 127 -1.25 13.99 -20.72
CA VAL A 127 -0.86 12.58 -20.90
C VAL A 127 0.23 12.48 -21.95
N LEU A 128 1.32 11.77 -21.65
CA LEU A 128 2.38 11.50 -22.63
C LEU A 128 2.22 10.08 -23.15
N TYR A 129 2.59 9.89 -24.41
CA TYR A 129 2.56 8.56 -25.02
C TYR A 129 3.67 8.36 -26.03
N LYS A 130 4.06 7.12 -26.23
CA LYS A 130 4.97 6.66 -27.27
C LYS A 130 4.33 5.49 -28.00
N VAL A 131 4.22 5.62 -29.32
CA VAL A 131 3.69 4.56 -30.15
C VAL A 131 4.76 3.49 -30.33
N LEU A 132 4.52 2.29 -29.80
CA LEU A 132 5.40 1.12 -29.95
C LEU A 132 5.02 0.32 -31.18
N LYS A 133 3.71 0.27 -31.47
CA LYS A 133 3.14 -0.34 -32.68
C LYS A 133 1.92 0.46 -33.11
N GLU A 134 1.88 0.83 -34.38
CA GLU A 134 0.71 1.49 -34.98
C GLU A 134 -0.40 0.48 -35.26
N GLY A 135 -1.63 0.84 -34.89
CA GLY A 135 -2.84 0.13 -35.27
C GLY A 135 -3.50 0.77 -36.49
N THR A 136 -4.35 0.03 -37.17
CA THR A 136 -5.06 0.50 -38.37
C THR A 136 -6.58 0.45 -38.23
N GLY A 137 -7.06 0.00 -37.08
CA GLY A 137 -8.50 -0.11 -36.81
C GLY A 137 -9.14 1.22 -36.39
N PRO A 138 -10.44 1.23 -36.12
CA PRO A 138 -11.14 2.40 -35.63
C PRO A 138 -10.64 2.81 -34.24
N LYS A 139 -10.84 4.09 -33.88
CA LYS A 139 -10.60 4.60 -32.53
C LYS A 139 -11.87 4.47 -31.70
N PRO A 140 -11.78 4.04 -30.43
CA PRO A 140 -12.95 3.96 -29.54
C PRO A 140 -13.52 5.35 -29.23
N VAL A 141 -14.81 5.38 -28.90
CA VAL A 141 -15.47 6.53 -28.29
C VAL A 141 -15.76 6.24 -26.81
N LEU A 142 -16.01 7.27 -26.01
CA LEU A 142 -16.13 7.16 -24.54
C LEU A 142 -17.20 6.14 -24.10
N THR A 143 -18.24 5.92 -24.92
CA THR A 143 -19.33 4.98 -24.60
C THR A 143 -19.02 3.53 -24.93
N ASP A 144 -17.88 3.28 -25.58
CA ASP A 144 -17.49 1.94 -25.98
C ASP A 144 -16.98 1.09 -24.82
N THR A 145 -17.09 -0.21 -25.03
CA THR A 145 -16.40 -1.22 -24.26
C THR A 145 -15.22 -1.71 -25.10
N VAL A 146 -14.05 -1.78 -24.51
CA VAL A 146 -12.82 -2.21 -25.21
C VAL A 146 -12.22 -3.43 -24.58
N GLU A 147 -11.48 -4.18 -25.36
CA GLU A 147 -10.66 -5.30 -24.93
C GLU A 147 -9.19 -4.90 -25.11
N SER A 148 -8.43 -5.00 -24.04
CA SER A 148 -7.02 -4.61 -24.03
C SER A 148 -6.16 -5.57 -23.20
N LYS A 149 -4.89 -5.68 -23.58
CA LYS A 149 -3.84 -6.12 -22.66
C LYS A 149 -3.13 -4.91 -22.11
N TYR A 150 -2.72 -4.98 -20.85
CA TYR A 150 -1.96 -3.89 -20.25
C TYR A 150 -1.03 -4.37 -19.15
N LYS A 151 -0.04 -3.53 -18.88
CA LYS A 151 0.83 -3.62 -17.72
C LYS A 151 0.99 -2.22 -17.13
N GLY A 152 0.65 -2.05 -15.84
CA GLY A 152 0.79 -0.82 -15.10
C GLY A 152 2.00 -0.85 -14.17
N THR A 153 2.87 0.15 -14.27
CA THR A 153 4.05 0.30 -13.44
C THR A 153 4.11 1.69 -12.81
N PHE A 154 4.81 1.79 -11.70
CA PHE A 154 5.25 3.08 -11.16
C PHE A 154 6.42 3.63 -11.98
N VAL A 155 6.79 4.89 -11.74
CA VAL A 155 7.92 5.54 -12.41
C VAL A 155 9.29 4.90 -12.11
N ASP A 156 9.38 4.07 -11.07
CA ASP A 156 10.56 3.25 -10.75
C ASP A 156 10.59 1.89 -11.48
N GLY A 157 9.57 1.62 -12.32
CA GLY A 157 9.42 0.38 -13.09
C GLY A 157 8.75 -0.78 -12.33
N LYS A 158 8.42 -0.62 -11.04
CA LYS A 158 7.75 -1.65 -10.27
C LYS A 158 6.31 -1.82 -10.73
N GLU A 159 5.93 -3.04 -11.11
CA GLU A 159 4.56 -3.38 -11.50
C GLU A 159 3.60 -3.34 -10.32
N PHE A 160 2.48 -2.65 -10.50
CA PHE A 160 1.37 -2.67 -9.53
C PHE A 160 0.17 -3.47 -10.04
N ASP A 161 -0.05 -3.50 -11.38
CA ASP A 161 -1.17 -4.22 -11.99
C ASP A 161 -0.85 -4.67 -13.41
N SER A 162 -1.50 -5.76 -13.87
CA SER A 162 -1.44 -6.20 -15.26
C SER A 162 -2.61 -7.10 -15.63
N SER A 163 -2.98 -7.09 -16.89
CA SER A 163 -4.01 -7.98 -17.45
C SER A 163 -3.62 -9.47 -17.36
N GLU A 164 -2.34 -9.79 -17.31
CA GLU A 164 -1.86 -11.17 -17.15
C GLU A 164 -2.29 -11.78 -15.81
N ARG A 165 -2.36 -10.97 -14.75
CA ARG A 165 -2.88 -11.41 -13.43
C ARG A 165 -4.34 -11.81 -13.48
N ALA A 166 -5.11 -11.26 -14.45
CA ALA A 166 -6.49 -11.62 -14.70
C ALA A 166 -6.65 -12.76 -15.72
N GLY A 167 -5.55 -13.36 -16.18
CA GLY A 167 -5.55 -14.46 -17.14
C GLY A 167 -5.42 -14.03 -18.60
N GLY A 168 -5.08 -12.78 -18.89
CA GLY A 168 -4.84 -12.27 -20.25
C GLY A 168 -5.61 -11.00 -20.56
N ALA A 169 -6.13 -10.86 -21.76
CA ALA A 169 -6.87 -9.67 -22.16
C ALA A 169 -8.12 -9.44 -21.30
N VAL A 170 -8.36 -8.19 -20.92
CA VAL A 170 -9.51 -7.78 -20.12
C VAL A 170 -10.43 -6.85 -20.91
N THR A 171 -11.72 -6.94 -20.62
CA THR A 171 -12.76 -6.10 -21.23
C THR A 171 -13.31 -5.13 -20.19
N PHE A 172 -13.39 -3.85 -20.54
CA PHE A 172 -13.90 -2.79 -19.66
C PHE A 172 -14.57 -1.67 -20.43
N SER A 173 -15.52 -1.01 -19.79
CA SER A 173 -16.12 0.22 -20.31
C SER A 173 -15.13 1.37 -20.25
N LEU A 174 -14.97 2.09 -21.35
CA LEU A 174 -14.04 3.22 -21.42
C LEU A 174 -14.45 4.36 -20.47
N ALA A 175 -15.73 4.57 -20.25
CA ALA A 175 -16.20 5.54 -19.27
C ALA A 175 -15.89 5.17 -17.79
N GLY A 176 -15.53 3.93 -17.53
CA GLY A 176 -15.26 3.42 -16.17
C GLY A 176 -13.80 3.45 -15.74
N VAL A 177 -12.88 3.83 -16.61
CA VAL A 177 -11.44 3.90 -16.29
C VAL A 177 -10.99 5.32 -15.94
N ILE A 178 -9.76 5.47 -15.44
CA ILE A 178 -9.18 6.77 -15.08
C ILE A 178 -9.12 7.72 -16.29
N PRO A 179 -9.24 9.05 -16.07
CA PRO A 179 -9.30 10.03 -17.17
C PRO A 179 -8.16 9.92 -18.18
N GLY A 180 -6.93 9.68 -17.73
CA GLY A 180 -5.79 9.50 -18.63
C GLY A 180 -5.93 8.30 -19.57
N TRP A 181 -6.54 7.21 -19.13
CA TRP A 181 -6.87 6.07 -19.98
C TRP A 181 -7.96 6.38 -20.98
N GLN A 182 -9.01 7.10 -20.54
CA GLN A 182 -10.09 7.51 -21.43
C GLN A 182 -9.56 8.33 -22.61
N GLU A 183 -8.70 9.30 -22.34
CA GLU A 183 -8.13 10.13 -23.39
C GLU A 183 -7.15 9.35 -24.27
N ALA A 184 -6.25 8.56 -23.68
CA ALA A 184 -5.30 7.77 -24.44
C ALA A 184 -6.00 6.80 -25.39
N LEU A 185 -6.93 5.98 -24.90
CA LEU A 185 -7.64 4.97 -25.70
C LEU A 185 -8.50 5.57 -26.81
N GLN A 186 -9.14 6.74 -26.59
CA GLN A 186 -9.87 7.44 -27.64
C GLN A 186 -8.95 7.94 -28.77
N ASN A 187 -7.65 8.02 -28.53
CA ASN A 187 -6.65 8.39 -29.54
C ASN A 187 -5.94 7.19 -30.16
N MET A 188 -6.05 6.00 -29.55
CA MET A 188 -5.42 4.76 -30.02
C MET A 188 -6.28 4.07 -31.10
N PRO A 189 -5.79 3.86 -32.33
CA PRO A 189 -6.42 2.93 -33.28
C PRO A 189 -6.37 1.50 -32.75
N VAL A 190 -7.41 0.71 -32.97
CA VAL A 190 -7.41 -0.73 -32.67
C VAL A 190 -6.22 -1.40 -33.36
N GLY A 191 -5.54 -2.30 -32.64
CA GLY A 191 -4.30 -2.96 -33.04
C GLY A 191 -3.03 -2.20 -32.64
N SER A 192 -3.15 -1.01 -32.02
CA SER A 192 -2.03 -0.24 -31.49
C SER A 192 -1.49 -0.83 -30.20
N HIS A 193 -0.19 -0.57 -29.99
CA HIS A 193 0.51 -0.78 -28.72
C HIS A 193 1.22 0.51 -28.35
N TRP A 194 0.86 1.09 -27.22
CA TRP A 194 1.40 2.35 -26.72
C TRP A 194 1.95 2.21 -25.32
N GLU A 195 3.06 2.92 -25.05
CA GLU A 195 3.45 3.24 -23.69
C GLU A 195 2.85 4.61 -23.34
N VAL A 196 2.14 4.68 -22.22
CA VAL A 196 1.36 5.86 -21.82
C VAL A 196 1.75 6.29 -20.41
N VAL A 197 2.17 7.53 -20.25
CA VAL A 197 2.50 8.13 -18.94
C VAL A 197 1.37 9.06 -18.53
N ILE A 198 0.76 8.75 -17.39
CA ILE A 198 -0.43 9.44 -16.88
C ILE A 198 -0.07 10.20 -15.62
N PRO A 199 -0.11 11.54 -15.63
CA PRO A 199 0.07 12.36 -14.43
C PRO A 199 -0.97 12.01 -13.36
N ALA A 200 -0.61 12.19 -12.10
CA ALA A 200 -1.43 11.78 -10.96
C ALA A 200 -2.87 12.34 -10.98
N ASN A 201 -3.05 13.60 -11.40
CA ASN A 201 -4.36 14.25 -11.49
C ASN A 201 -5.30 13.64 -12.55
N LEU A 202 -4.77 12.88 -13.49
CA LEU A 202 -5.51 12.12 -14.51
C LEU A 202 -5.57 10.62 -14.20
N ALA A 203 -5.02 10.22 -13.05
CA ALA A 203 -5.06 8.87 -12.49
C ALA A 203 -5.88 8.85 -11.20
N TYR A 204 -5.24 8.64 -10.05
CA TYR A 204 -5.91 8.52 -8.75
C TYR A 204 -5.72 9.75 -7.84
N GLY A 205 -5.08 10.80 -8.33
CA GLY A 205 -4.98 12.10 -7.69
C GLY A 205 -4.28 12.10 -6.33
N ALA A 206 -4.70 13.06 -5.49
CA ALA A 206 -4.11 13.33 -4.19
C ALA A 206 -4.40 12.25 -3.12
N GLU A 207 -5.34 11.36 -3.38
CA GLU A 207 -5.71 10.31 -2.43
C GLU A 207 -5.06 8.95 -2.76
N GLY A 208 -4.67 8.73 -4.02
CA GLY A 208 -4.19 7.44 -4.50
C GLY A 208 -5.30 6.39 -4.58
N ALA A 209 -4.95 5.10 -4.63
CA ALA A 209 -5.92 4.01 -4.69
C ALA A 209 -5.46 2.78 -3.90
N GLY A 210 -6.35 2.28 -3.04
CA GLY A 210 -6.11 1.10 -2.22
C GLY A 210 -4.88 1.24 -1.32
N ARG A 211 -4.11 0.13 -1.22
CA ARG A 211 -2.85 0.10 -0.44
C ARG A 211 -1.60 0.21 -1.31
N GLN A 212 -1.75 0.17 -2.62
CA GLN A 212 -0.63 0.05 -3.55
C GLN A 212 -0.28 1.39 -4.22
N ILE A 213 -1.29 2.16 -4.61
CA ILE A 213 -1.07 3.43 -5.33
C ILE A 213 -1.15 4.56 -4.32
N GLY A 214 0.00 5.12 -4.00
CA GLY A 214 0.11 6.24 -3.07
C GLY A 214 -0.48 7.54 -3.63
N PRO A 215 -0.61 8.57 -2.80
CA PRO A 215 -1.08 9.89 -3.20
C PRO A 215 -0.13 10.52 -4.24
N ASN A 216 -0.67 11.31 -5.17
CA ASN A 216 0.06 12.04 -6.21
C ASN A 216 1.01 11.18 -7.05
N THR A 217 0.65 9.91 -7.30
CA THR A 217 1.50 8.98 -8.04
C THR A 217 1.25 9.07 -9.54
N THR A 218 2.27 9.40 -10.31
CA THR A 218 2.30 9.27 -11.77
C THR A 218 2.42 7.81 -12.14
N LEU A 219 1.66 7.37 -13.14
CA LEU A 219 1.59 5.97 -13.58
C LEU A 219 2.08 5.82 -15.01
N VAL A 220 2.72 4.70 -15.29
CA VAL A 220 3.15 4.30 -16.63
C VAL A 220 2.39 3.03 -17.02
N PHE A 221 1.81 3.04 -18.19
CA PHE A 221 1.08 1.89 -18.73
C PHE A 221 1.61 1.51 -20.10
N ASP A 222 1.86 0.24 -20.26
CA ASP A 222 2.02 -0.41 -21.55
C ASP A 222 0.65 -0.96 -21.94
N ILE A 223 0.07 -0.53 -23.07
CA ILE A 223 -1.32 -0.83 -23.45
C ILE A 223 -1.39 -1.34 -24.89
N GLU A 224 -1.90 -2.54 -25.07
CA GLU A 224 -2.34 -3.06 -26.37
C GLU A 224 -3.87 -2.97 -26.49
N LEU A 225 -4.39 -2.18 -27.43
CA LEU A 225 -5.81 -2.10 -27.73
C LEU A 225 -6.17 -3.15 -28.78
N LEU A 226 -6.88 -4.20 -28.35
CA LEU A 226 -7.16 -5.37 -29.20
C LEU A 226 -8.43 -5.22 -30.01
N SER A 227 -9.52 -4.77 -29.39
CA SER A 227 -10.82 -4.65 -30.05
C SER A 227 -11.75 -3.65 -29.35
N ILE A 228 -12.76 -3.18 -30.11
CA ILE A 228 -13.91 -2.47 -29.57
C ILE A 228 -15.07 -3.45 -29.56
N LYS A 229 -15.71 -3.63 -28.39
CA LYS A 229 -16.94 -4.41 -28.24
C LYS A 229 -18.11 -3.45 -28.33
N THR A 230 -18.76 -3.36 -29.47
CA THR A 230 -19.99 -2.56 -29.61
C THR A 230 -21.14 -3.23 -28.85
N LYS A 231 -22.02 -2.43 -28.22
CA LYS A 231 -23.18 -2.94 -27.48
C LYS A 231 -24.13 -3.81 -28.32
N ASP A 232 -24.01 -3.78 -29.64
CA ASP A 232 -24.86 -4.54 -30.56
C ASP A 232 -24.34 -5.95 -30.86
N ALA A 233 -23.10 -6.30 -30.47
CA ALA A 233 -22.56 -7.62 -30.71
C ALA A 233 -23.18 -8.73 -29.83
N ASP A 234 -23.69 -8.37 -28.64
CA ASP A 234 -24.34 -9.31 -27.72
C ASP A 234 -25.80 -9.66 -28.10
N LYS A 235 -26.43 -8.87 -28.98
CA LYS A 235 -27.81 -9.15 -29.42
C LYS A 235 -27.94 -10.25 -30.50
N ASN A 236 -26.82 -10.68 -31.10
CA ASN A 236 -26.82 -11.69 -32.15
C ASN A 236 -26.30 -13.07 -31.71
N ALA A 237 -26.00 -13.27 -30.45
CA ALA A 237 -25.78 -14.60 -29.88
C ALA A 237 -27.15 -15.23 -29.55
N ALA A 238 -27.88 -15.68 -30.58
CA ALA A 238 -29.06 -16.48 -30.37
C ALA A 238 -28.69 -17.76 -29.61
N PRO A 239 -29.47 -18.16 -28.58
CA PRO A 239 -29.19 -19.36 -27.83
C PRO A 239 -29.37 -20.55 -28.79
N LYS A 240 -28.32 -21.35 -29.00
CA LYS A 240 -28.41 -22.65 -29.67
C LYS A 240 -29.33 -23.51 -28.80
N GLN A 241 -30.56 -23.75 -29.31
CA GLN A 241 -31.47 -24.74 -28.75
C GLN A 241 -30.82 -26.13 -28.85
N PRO A 242 -30.95 -26.97 -27.81
CA PRO A 242 -30.54 -28.37 -27.89
C PRO A 242 -31.50 -29.09 -28.85
N GLN A 243 -30.97 -29.61 -29.93
CA GLN A 243 -31.72 -30.54 -30.77
C GLN A 243 -31.94 -31.85 -30.01
N LYS A 244 -33.19 -32.32 -30.05
CA LYS A 244 -33.67 -33.60 -29.51
C LYS A 244 -32.94 -34.79 -30.08
#